data_41606acbbe930feefa5642849ebd8cb0
#
_entry.id   41606acbbe930feefa5642849ebd8cb0
#
_cell.length_a   1.000
_cell.length_b   1.000
_cell.length_c   1.000
_cell.angle_alpha   90.00
_cell.angle_beta   90.00
_cell.angle_gamma   90.00
#
_symmetry.space_group_name_H-M   'P 1'
#
loop_
_entity.id
_entity.type
_entity.pdbx_description
1 polymer ?
#
loop_
_entity_poly.entity_id
_entity_poly.type
_entity_poly.pdbx_seq_one_letter_code
_entity_poly.pdbx_strand_id
1 'polypeptide(L)'
;MPAIITKDFRIHNARQFQESFSEAADTYYLAIGRPQAFADNQAFNDGTDTSPPTPVDDVGQVEYYAYDDLLSAKKIASSDTTLVIPRRDWATGTTYDYYRHDYGDINTAGATITSNSNATNLYDSTFYVVNSSYDVFVCIDNDGDTASTTEPTTKQAAIFSTADGYKWKYMYSLASAEQANFLSTDFMHVSTESTDYSTVGGAIENVKVTAGGASGTNGSYTSVVIRGDGTGGRCTVVVGANAVSSVTITTAGTGYTFASVLASDIGSVVGADIDFIISPPGGHATDVVAELGGFYVMTNTNFTQTESGEFNTDNDFRRVVLIRNPIDSDSAATATESTLDCTKSIVFSGSPGTFVADEKITQSSSGAVGYVIDYTSGTKTLRYIQPQFANQGIDSNGTLTAFTGTDTVTGATSSATGTPTTHDTTPELQHDSGDILYIENRKPVTRASDQTENVKLIVEF
;
A
#
# COMPACT_ATOMS: atom_id res chain seq x y z
N MET A 1 -28.48 -0.32 -7.65
CA MET A 1 -28.25 -1.76 -7.85
C MET A 1 -27.06 -2.14 -7.00
N PRO A 2 -27.12 -3.22 -6.21
CA PRO A 2 -25.92 -3.73 -5.56
C PRO A 2 -24.91 -4.10 -6.65
N ALA A 3 -23.63 -3.73 -6.43
CA ALA A 3 -22.54 -4.00 -7.34
C ALA A 3 -21.34 -4.50 -6.54
N ILE A 4 -20.49 -5.27 -7.16
CA ILE A 4 -19.23 -5.75 -6.61
C ILE A 4 -18.09 -5.41 -7.57
N ILE A 5 -17.00 -4.91 -7.02
CA ILE A 5 -15.73 -4.84 -7.72
C ILE A 5 -14.99 -6.13 -7.36
N THR A 6 -14.79 -7.00 -8.36
CA THR A 6 -14.17 -8.30 -8.13
C THR A 6 -12.67 -8.18 -7.80
N LYS A 7 -12.12 -9.18 -7.10
CA LYS A 7 -10.67 -9.26 -6.84
C LYS A 7 -9.85 -9.19 -8.14
N ASP A 8 -10.33 -9.85 -9.19
CA ASP A 8 -9.59 -9.91 -10.45
C ASP A 8 -9.49 -8.51 -11.11
N PHE A 9 -10.54 -7.70 -10.99
CA PHE A 9 -10.50 -6.31 -11.46
C PHE A 9 -9.56 -5.45 -10.60
N ARG A 10 -9.59 -5.61 -9.27
CA ARG A 10 -8.67 -4.90 -8.35
C ARG A 10 -7.21 -5.26 -8.63
N ILE A 11 -6.89 -6.56 -8.78
CA ILE A 11 -5.55 -7.03 -9.10
C ILE A 11 -5.10 -6.55 -10.48
N HIS A 12 -6.01 -6.56 -11.48
CA HIS A 12 -5.72 -6.01 -12.80
C HIS A 12 -5.30 -4.53 -12.71
N ASN A 13 -6.07 -3.71 -12.00
CA ASN A 13 -5.75 -2.29 -11.83
C ASN A 13 -4.42 -2.09 -11.08
N ALA A 14 -4.18 -2.86 -10.02
CA ALA A 14 -2.93 -2.81 -9.27
C ALA A 14 -1.72 -3.16 -10.15
N ARG A 15 -1.83 -4.21 -10.96
CA ARG A 15 -0.78 -4.62 -11.92
C ARG A 15 -0.56 -3.55 -12.99
N GLN A 16 -1.62 -2.97 -13.55
CA GLN A 16 -1.52 -1.89 -14.54
C GLN A 16 -0.85 -0.65 -13.95
N PHE A 17 -1.21 -0.27 -12.74
CA PHE A 17 -0.56 0.84 -12.05
C PHE A 17 0.93 0.53 -11.78
N GLN A 18 1.28 -0.65 -11.29
CA GLN A 18 2.68 -1.06 -11.12
C GLN A 18 3.45 -1.06 -12.45
N GLU A 19 2.85 -1.59 -13.52
CA GLU A 19 3.46 -1.67 -14.85
C GLU A 19 3.77 -0.28 -15.42
N SER A 20 2.90 0.71 -15.17
CA SER A 20 3.06 2.07 -15.67
C SER A 20 4.35 2.76 -15.21
N PHE A 21 4.93 2.36 -14.07
CA PHE A 21 6.25 2.85 -13.62
C PHE A 21 7.42 2.37 -14.49
N SER A 22 7.22 1.39 -15.35
CA SER A 22 8.20 0.89 -16.30
C SER A 22 7.97 1.36 -17.74
N GLU A 23 6.84 2.02 -18.02
CA GLU A 23 6.50 2.52 -19.34
C GLU A 23 7.31 3.77 -19.68
N ALA A 24 7.79 3.85 -20.92
CA ALA A 24 8.59 5.00 -21.36
C ALA A 24 7.78 6.30 -21.50
N ALA A 25 6.46 6.19 -21.57
CA ALA A 25 5.55 7.33 -21.72
C ALA A 25 5.15 7.95 -20.38
N ASP A 26 5.35 7.23 -19.27
CA ASP A 26 4.95 7.67 -17.94
C ASP A 26 6.15 7.85 -17.01
N THR A 27 6.16 8.97 -16.30
CA THR A 27 7.12 9.24 -15.23
C THR A 27 6.38 9.60 -13.96
N TYR A 28 6.84 9.08 -12.83
CA TYR A 28 6.25 9.34 -11.53
C TYR A 28 7.28 9.95 -10.60
N TYR A 29 6.87 10.97 -9.88
CA TYR A 29 7.70 11.66 -8.91
C TYR A 29 7.02 11.69 -7.55
N LEU A 30 7.77 11.40 -6.51
CA LEU A 30 7.37 11.68 -5.14
C LEU A 30 7.98 13.02 -4.73
N ALA A 31 7.14 14.00 -4.51
CA ALA A 31 7.53 15.32 -4.06
C ALA A 31 7.30 15.48 -2.55
N ILE A 32 8.17 16.25 -1.90
CA ILE A 32 8.01 16.69 -0.51
C ILE A 32 7.81 18.20 -0.47
N GLY A 33 7.02 18.67 0.48
CA GLY A 33 6.69 20.09 0.57
C GLY A 33 6.14 20.51 1.93
N ARG A 34 5.62 21.74 1.97
CA ARG A 34 5.07 22.37 3.17
C ARG A 34 6.11 22.48 4.31
N PRO A 35 7.15 23.30 4.15
CA PRO A 35 8.12 23.54 5.24
C PRO A 35 7.50 24.33 6.40
N GLN A 36 6.58 25.26 6.15
CA GLN A 36 5.92 26.04 7.21
C GLN A 36 4.88 25.23 7.98
N ALA A 37 4.71 25.54 9.26
CA ALA A 37 3.72 24.94 10.13
C ALA A 37 2.29 25.18 9.62
N PHE A 38 1.39 24.21 9.83
CA PHE A 38 -0.01 24.34 9.40
C PHE A 38 -0.71 25.52 10.06
N ALA A 39 -0.41 25.81 11.32
CA ALA A 39 -0.99 26.93 12.05
C ALA A 39 -0.61 28.32 11.49
N ASP A 40 0.42 28.41 10.67
CA ASP A 40 0.89 29.68 10.10
C ASP A 40 0.03 30.16 8.92
N ASN A 41 -0.77 29.30 8.35
CA ASN A 41 -1.71 29.66 7.30
C ASN A 41 -3.10 30.03 7.84
N GLN A 42 -3.20 31.22 8.39
CA GLN A 42 -4.44 31.77 8.97
C GLN A 42 -5.63 31.85 7.99
N ALA A 43 -5.35 31.92 6.68
CA ALA A 43 -6.38 32.18 5.67
C ALA A 43 -7.24 30.92 5.39
N PHE A 44 -6.68 29.73 5.56
CA PHE A 44 -7.33 28.46 5.21
C PHE A 44 -7.76 27.63 6.43
N ASN A 45 -7.51 28.11 7.65
CA ASN A 45 -7.79 27.36 8.90
C ASN A 45 -7.29 25.92 8.82
N ASP A 46 -6.04 25.74 8.42
CA ASP A 46 -5.45 24.50 7.97
C ASP A 46 -4.88 23.63 9.10
N GLY A 47 -5.54 23.60 10.25
CA GLY A 47 -5.22 22.68 11.33
C GLY A 47 -3.96 23.05 12.11
N THR A 48 -3.21 22.04 12.55
CA THR A 48 -1.96 22.20 13.31
C THR A 48 -1.00 21.07 12.97
N ASP A 49 0.30 21.23 13.27
CA ASP A 49 1.31 20.19 13.09
C ASP A 49 1.02 18.90 13.88
N THR A 50 0.29 18.98 14.99
CA THR A 50 -0.14 17.82 15.78
C THR A 50 -1.37 17.13 15.22
N SER A 51 -2.19 17.88 14.44
CA SER A 51 -3.40 17.41 13.77
C SER A 51 -3.44 18.01 12.35
N PRO A 52 -2.63 17.50 11.43
CA PRO A 52 -2.61 17.96 10.05
C PRO A 52 -4.00 17.85 9.41
N PRO A 53 -4.42 18.80 8.56
CA PRO A 53 -5.70 18.71 7.88
C PRO A 53 -5.68 17.57 6.84
N THR A 54 -6.78 16.84 6.73
CA THR A 54 -6.95 15.88 5.64
C THR A 54 -7.15 16.64 4.33
N PRO A 55 -6.39 16.36 3.28
CA PRO A 55 -6.64 16.93 1.97
C PRO A 55 -8.05 16.55 1.49
N VAL A 56 -8.68 17.47 0.78
CA VAL A 56 -10.02 17.27 0.23
C VAL A 56 -9.89 17.22 -1.29
N ASP A 57 -10.48 16.20 -1.90
CA ASP A 57 -10.59 16.10 -3.35
C ASP A 57 -11.72 17.04 -3.80
N ASP A 58 -11.36 18.27 -4.16
CA ASP A 58 -12.23 19.26 -4.72
C ASP A 58 -11.80 19.65 -6.15
N VAL A 59 -12.43 20.63 -6.74
CA VAL A 59 -12.20 21.04 -8.12
C VAL A 59 -10.84 21.76 -8.33
N GLY A 60 -9.77 21.17 -7.84
CA GLY A 60 -8.40 21.52 -8.17
C GLY A 60 -7.71 22.52 -7.23
N GLN A 61 -8.39 23.06 -6.20
CA GLN A 61 -7.73 24.05 -5.33
C GLN A 61 -6.61 23.44 -4.48
N VAL A 62 -6.82 22.22 -3.95
CA VAL A 62 -5.81 21.54 -3.15
C VAL A 62 -4.60 21.19 -4.00
N GLU A 63 -4.82 20.71 -5.22
CA GLU A 63 -3.77 20.39 -6.20
C GLU A 63 -3.00 21.65 -6.60
N TYR A 64 -3.70 22.73 -6.95
CA TYR A 64 -3.10 23.98 -7.35
C TYR A 64 -2.17 24.55 -6.27
N TYR A 65 -2.63 24.61 -5.02
CA TYR A 65 -1.81 25.14 -3.92
C TYR A 65 -0.72 24.17 -3.45
N ALA A 66 -0.79 22.90 -3.81
CA ALA A 66 0.27 21.96 -3.46
C ALA A 66 1.60 22.29 -4.13
N TYR A 67 1.58 22.84 -5.35
CA TYR A 67 2.80 23.22 -6.07
C TYR A 67 3.53 24.40 -5.42
N ASP A 68 2.82 25.32 -4.77
CA ASP A 68 3.41 26.57 -4.25
C ASP A 68 4.41 26.36 -3.12
N ASP A 69 4.29 25.26 -2.40
CA ASP A 69 5.14 24.96 -1.23
C ASP A 69 5.91 23.63 -1.37
N LEU A 70 6.04 23.10 -2.59
CA LEU A 70 6.95 21.97 -2.86
C LEU A 70 8.41 22.41 -2.69
N LEU A 71 9.21 21.49 -2.15
CA LEU A 71 10.64 21.67 -1.96
C LEU A 71 11.42 20.99 -3.07
N SER A 72 11.16 19.72 -3.28
CA SER A 72 11.88 18.88 -4.24
C SER A 72 11.07 17.65 -4.61
N ALA A 73 11.33 17.07 -5.76
CA ALA A 73 10.68 15.85 -6.22
C ALA A 73 11.73 14.82 -6.65
N LYS A 74 11.50 13.55 -6.35
CA LYS A 74 12.35 12.42 -6.75
C LYS A 74 11.58 11.46 -7.61
N LYS A 75 12.19 11.07 -8.74
CA LYS A 75 11.63 10.08 -9.65
C LYS A 75 11.54 8.72 -8.99
N ILE A 76 10.40 8.06 -9.14
CA ILE A 76 10.18 6.69 -8.70
C ILE A 76 10.55 5.76 -9.85
N ALA A 77 11.52 4.88 -9.63
CA ALA A 77 11.87 3.85 -10.60
C ALA A 77 10.94 2.63 -10.45
N SER A 78 10.83 1.82 -11.49
CA SER A 78 10.05 0.58 -11.44
C SER A 78 10.55 -0.41 -10.37
N SER A 79 11.85 -0.39 -10.06
CA SER A 79 12.45 -1.17 -8.95
C SER A 79 12.01 -0.72 -7.56
N ASP A 80 11.44 0.46 -7.46
CA ASP A 80 10.96 1.05 -6.20
C ASP A 80 9.48 0.74 -5.96
N THR A 81 8.86 -0.09 -6.81
CA THR A 81 7.44 -0.43 -6.75
C THR A 81 7.22 -1.93 -6.68
N THR A 82 6.23 -2.36 -5.90
CA THR A 82 5.83 -3.76 -5.85
C THR A 82 4.39 -3.94 -5.42
N LEU A 83 3.82 -5.12 -5.72
CA LEU A 83 2.56 -5.55 -5.11
C LEU A 83 2.80 -5.99 -3.67
N VAL A 84 1.90 -5.61 -2.79
CA VAL A 84 1.97 -5.96 -1.37
C VAL A 84 0.64 -6.49 -0.86
N ILE A 85 0.71 -7.20 0.27
CA ILE A 85 -0.45 -7.69 1.02
C ILE A 85 -0.30 -7.27 2.49
N PRO A 86 -1.39 -7.22 3.27
CA PRO A 86 -1.31 -6.99 4.70
C PRO A 86 -0.38 -7.99 5.40
N ARG A 87 0.51 -7.51 6.24
CA ARG A 87 1.42 -8.34 7.02
C ARG A 87 0.69 -8.96 8.21
N ARG A 88 0.79 -10.29 8.34
CA ARG A 88 0.20 -11.06 9.42
C ARG A 88 1.26 -11.97 10.01
N ASP A 89 1.92 -11.51 11.07
CA ASP A 89 2.95 -12.30 11.75
C ASP A 89 2.34 -13.48 12.49
N TRP A 90 2.96 -14.66 12.36
CA TRP A 90 2.58 -15.78 13.20
C TRP A 90 2.91 -15.49 14.67
N ALA A 91 1.98 -15.80 15.55
CA ALA A 91 2.15 -15.66 17.00
C ALA A 91 1.53 -16.87 17.72
N THR A 92 2.27 -17.42 18.68
CA THR A 92 1.79 -18.54 19.48
C THR A 92 0.56 -18.15 20.31
N GLY A 93 -0.40 -19.05 20.40
CA GLY A 93 -1.66 -18.81 21.15
C GLY A 93 -2.73 -18.09 20.35
N THR A 94 -2.51 -17.82 19.06
CA THR A 94 -3.49 -17.19 18.18
C THR A 94 -4.28 -18.25 17.43
N THR A 95 -5.61 -18.08 17.34
CA THR A 95 -6.47 -18.87 16.46
C THR A 95 -6.53 -18.20 15.12
N TYR A 96 -6.02 -18.88 14.09
CA TYR A 96 -6.04 -18.39 12.70
C TYR A 96 -7.27 -18.92 11.97
N ASP A 97 -7.76 -18.13 11.02
CA ASP A 97 -8.74 -18.61 10.05
C ASP A 97 -8.07 -19.58 9.09
N TYR A 98 -8.83 -20.42 8.45
CA TYR A 98 -8.34 -21.28 7.38
C TYR A 98 -8.85 -20.80 6.02
N TYR A 99 -8.14 -21.13 4.95
CA TYR A 99 -8.57 -20.85 3.59
C TYR A 99 -9.94 -21.48 3.34
N ARG A 100 -10.87 -20.66 2.84
CA ARG A 100 -12.22 -21.10 2.47
C ARG A 100 -12.71 -20.24 1.31
N HIS A 101 -13.11 -20.90 0.21
CA HIS A 101 -13.50 -20.23 -1.05
C HIS A 101 -14.86 -19.56 -0.98
N ASP A 102 -15.68 -19.84 0.01
CA ASP A 102 -17.10 -19.49 0.14
C ASP A 102 -17.41 -18.60 1.37
N TYR A 103 -16.43 -17.91 1.94
CA TYR A 103 -16.72 -16.91 2.96
C TYR A 103 -17.65 -15.83 2.42
N GLY A 104 -18.76 -15.56 3.13
CA GLY A 104 -19.80 -14.63 2.75
C GLY A 104 -21.01 -15.27 2.08
N ASP A 105 -20.91 -16.49 1.61
CA ASP A 105 -22.05 -17.25 1.08
C ASP A 105 -23.04 -17.64 2.18
N ILE A 106 -24.26 -17.97 1.78
CA ILE A 106 -25.30 -18.43 2.69
C ILE A 106 -25.29 -19.96 2.72
N ASN A 107 -25.09 -20.55 3.90
CA ASN A 107 -25.12 -21.99 4.08
C ASN A 107 -26.56 -22.56 3.96
N THR A 108 -26.70 -23.88 3.96
CA THR A 108 -27.99 -24.59 3.84
C THR A 108 -28.98 -24.22 4.96
N ALA A 109 -28.51 -23.79 6.12
CA ALA A 109 -29.35 -23.34 7.23
C ALA A 109 -29.76 -21.86 7.12
N GLY A 110 -29.31 -21.14 6.10
CA GLY A 110 -29.60 -19.72 5.88
C GLY A 110 -28.71 -18.73 6.65
N ALA A 111 -27.60 -19.19 7.22
CA ALA A 111 -26.64 -18.35 7.90
C ALA A 111 -25.47 -18.00 6.97
N THR A 112 -24.93 -16.78 7.12
CA THR A 112 -23.73 -16.38 6.40
C THR A 112 -22.51 -17.16 6.91
N ILE A 113 -21.73 -17.70 5.98
CA ILE A 113 -20.48 -18.38 6.30
C ILE A 113 -19.43 -17.33 6.66
N THR A 114 -18.95 -17.37 7.91
CA THR A 114 -17.96 -16.44 8.42
C THR A 114 -16.72 -17.19 8.90
N SER A 115 -15.59 -16.48 8.92
CA SER A 115 -14.36 -16.99 9.52
C SER A 115 -14.44 -16.91 11.07
N ASN A 116 -13.46 -17.50 11.76
CA ASN A 116 -13.33 -17.37 13.22
C ASN A 116 -13.11 -15.91 13.66
N SER A 117 -12.43 -15.11 12.82
CA SER A 117 -12.28 -13.65 13.03
C SER A 117 -13.52 -12.83 12.65
N ASN A 118 -14.64 -13.48 12.28
CA ASN A 118 -15.89 -12.90 11.79
C ASN A 118 -15.80 -12.22 10.42
N ALA A 119 -14.79 -12.48 9.64
CA ALA A 119 -14.71 -11.99 8.26
C ALA A 119 -15.75 -12.70 7.37
N THR A 120 -16.34 -11.94 6.46
CA THR A 120 -17.31 -12.41 5.44
C THR A 120 -16.71 -12.43 4.05
N ASN A 121 -15.40 -12.20 3.92
CA ASN A 121 -14.64 -12.45 2.71
C ASN A 121 -13.26 -12.98 3.07
N LEU A 122 -12.64 -13.68 2.13
CA LEU A 122 -11.35 -14.34 2.38
C LEU A 122 -10.23 -13.34 2.74
N TYR A 123 -10.17 -12.19 2.08
CA TYR A 123 -9.04 -11.25 2.24
C TYR A 123 -9.06 -10.47 3.57
N ASP A 124 -10.22 -10.38 4.21
CA ASP A 124 -10.36 -9.80 5.56
C ASP A 124 -10.03 -10.83 6.66
N SER A 125 -10.04 -12.14 6.32
CA SER A 125 -9.77 -13.22 7.27
C SER A 125 -8.26 -13.39 7.52
N THR A 126 -7.90 -14.02 8.65
CA THR A 126 -6.49 -14.26 9.05
C THR A 126 -5.98 -15.61 8.55
N PHE A 127 -6.26 -15.94 7.29
CA PHE A 127 -6.00 -17.27 6.72
C PHE A 127 -4.55 -17.52 6.28
N TYR A 128 -3.69 -16.52 6.31
CA TYR A 128 -2.26 -16.67 6.03
C TYR A 128 -1.42 -15.96 7.08
N VAL A 129 -0.18 -16.40 7.22
CA VAL A 129 0.79 -15.84 8.15
C VAL A 129 2.18 -15.76 7.52
N VAL A 130 3.01 -14.86 8.01
CA VAL A 130 4.45 -14.87 7.80
C VAL A 130 5.14 -15.30 9.11
N ASN A 131 6.08 -16.24 9.00
CA ASN A 131 6.81 -16.76 10.15
C ASN A 131 8.06 -15.90 10.48
N SER A 132 8.78 -16.28 11.53
CA SER A 132 10.00 -15.61 12.00
C SER A 132 11.17 -15.63 10.98
N SER A 133 11.11 -16.51 9.98
CA SER A 133 12.08 -16.62 8.88
C SER A 133 11.62 -15.90 7.61
N TYR A 134 10.54 -15.14 7.67
CA TYR A 134 9.90 -14.45 6.53
C TYR A 134 9.40 -15.40 5.44
N ASP A 135 8.95 -16.60 5.85
CA ASP A 135 8.25 -17.54 4.98
C ASP A 135 6.74 -17.39 5.17
N VAL A 136 6.00 -17.37 4.06
CA VAL A 136 4.54 -17.17 4.05
C VAL A 136 3.82 -18.50 3.91
N PHE A 137 2.83 -18.71 4.77
CA PHE A 137 2.02 -19.94 4.83
C PHE A 137 0.53 -19.61 4.83
N VAL A 138 -0.24 -20.38 4.09
CA VAL A 138 -1.71 -20.37 4.15
C VAL A 138 -2.15 -21.48 5.12
N CYS A 139 -3.05 -21.12 6.03
CA CYS A 139 -3.72 -22.10 6.90
C CYS A 139 -4.80 -22.83 6.11
N ILE A 140 -4.71 -24.14 6.05
CA ILE A 140 -5.68 -25.01 5.37
C ILE A 140 -6.69 -25.58 6.37
N ASP A 141 -6.25 -25.84 7.60
CA ASP A 141 -7.09 -26.36 8.69
C ASP A 141 -6.54 -25.86 10.02
N ASN A 142 -7.42 -25.35 10.87
CA ASN A 142 -7.07 -24.76 12.16
C ASN A 142 -7.42 -25.70 13.35
N ASP A 143 -7.50 -26.98 13.11
CA ASP A 143 -7.81 -28.03 14.11
C ASP A 143 -9.10 -27.73 14.94
N GLY A 144 -10.16 -27.30 14.25
CA GLY A 144 -11.45 -27.03 14.89
C GLY A 144 -11.46 -25.78 15.77
N ASP A 145 -10.84 -24.72 15.27
CA ASP A 145 -10.76 -23.37 15.90
C ASP A 145 -9.93 -23.38 17.20
N THR A 146 -8.90 -24.22 17.27
CA THR A 146 -7.93 -24.21 18.40
C THR A 146 -6.83 -23.18 18.17
N ALA A 147 -6.15 -22.77 19.25
CA ALA A 147 -5.04 -21.83 19.16
C ALA A 147 -3.77 -22.52 18.60
N SER A 148 -3.11 -21.91 17.62
CA SER A 148 -1.83 -22.40 17.09
C SER A 148 -0.71 -22.22 18.11
N THR A 149 0.08 -23.25 18.33
CA THR A 149 1.21 -23.25 19.28
C THR A 149 2.53 -23.68 18.64
N THR A 150 2.49 -24.10 17.39
CA THR A 150 3.67 -24.57 16.65
C THR A 150 3.83 -23.80 15.34
N GLU A 151 4.90 -23.00 15.26
CA GLU A 151 5.19 -22.17 14.09
C GLU A 151 5.40 -23.04 12.84
N PRO A 152 4.74 -22.72 11.69
CA PRO A 152 4.99 -23.43 10.43
C PRO A 152 6.37 -23.04 9.86
N THR A 153 7.19 -24.05 9.53
CA THR A 153 8.56 -23.84 9.02
C THR A 153 8.92 -24.72 7.83
N THR A 154 8.05 -25.67 7.47
CA THR A 154 8.36 -26.64 6.41
C THR A 154 8.06 -26.07 5.03
N LYS A 155 9.09 -25.98 4.17
CA LYS A 155 8.99 -25.51 2.79
C LYS A 155 8.82 -26.68 1.83
N GLN A 156 7.59 -27.01 1.49
CA GLN A 156 7.28 -28.09 0.55
C GLN A 156 6.00 -27.79 -0.26
N ALA A 157 5.86 -28.45 -1.40
CA ALA A 157 4.68 -28.32 -2.25
C ALA A 157 3.42 -28.92 -1.60
N ALA A 158 3.55 -30.02 -0.88
CA ALA A 158 2.42 -30.66 -0.22
C ALA A 158 1.99 -29.90 1.04
N ILE A 159 0.70 -29.97 1.36
CA ILE A 159 0.16 -29.55 2.65
C ILE A 159 0.79 -30.42 3.74
N PHE A 160 1.14 -29.80 4.87
CA PHE A 160 1.73 -30.48 6.02
C PHE A 160 1.03 -30.14 7.32
N SER A 161 1.16 -30.98 8.33
CA SER A 161 0.61 -30.71 9.66
C SER A 161 1.71 -30.34 10.63
N THR A 162 1.41 -29.41 11.53
CA THR A 162 2.20 -29.08 12.71
C THR A 162 1.74 -29.89 13.91
N ALA A 163 2.53 -29.91 15.00
CA ALA A 163 2.26 -30.73 16.17
C ALA A 163 0.99 -30.31 16.94
N ASP A 164 0.52 -29.11 16.70
CA ASP A 164 -0.72 -28.52 17.26
C ASP A 164 -1.98 -28.86 16.46
N GLY A 165 -1.88 -29.74 15.43
CA GLY A 165 -3.01 -30.17 14.61
C GLY A 165 -3.31 -29.31 13.40
N TYR A 166 -2.75 -28.10 13.32
CA TYR A 166 -2.91 -27.21 12.17
C TYR A 166 -2.37 -27.85 10.89
N LYS A 167 -2.99 -27.51 9.75
CA LYS A 167 -2.47 -27.83 8.42
C LYS A 167 -2.11 -26.54 7.69
N TRP A 168 -0.91 -26.51 7.16
CA TRP A 168 -0.33 -25.36 6.48
C TRP A 168 0.10 -25.71 5.06
N LYS A 169 0.06 -24.69 4.21
CA LYS A 169 0.59 -24.70 2.86
C LYS A 169 1.63 -23.61 2.72
N TYR A 170 2.87 -24.00 2.39
CA TYR A 170 3.92 -23.03 2.07
C TYR A 170 3.61 -22.31 0.75
N MET A 171 3.75 -20.99 0.73
CA MET A 171 3.48 -20.14 -0.43
C MET A 171 4.77 -19.63 -1.07
N TYR A 172 5.54 -18.82 -0.37
CA TYR A 172 6.80 -18.23 -0.82
C TYR A 172 7.60 -17.69 0.38
N SER A 173 8.84 -17.23 0.11
CA SER A 173 9.69 -16.55 1.09
C SER A 173 10.00 -15.14 0.61
N LEU A 174 10.03 -14.18 1.53
CA LEU A 174 10.49 -12.83 1.22
C LEU A 174 12.02 -12.83 1.14
N ALA A 175 12.58 -12.44 -0.01
CA ALA A 175 14.03 -12.27 -0.15
C ALA A 175 14.53 -11.06 0.68
N SER A 176 15.81 -11.05 1.03
CA SER A 176 16.38 -9.98 1.87
C SER A 176 16.25 -8.59 1.26
N ALA A 177 16.29 -8.48 -0.07
CA ALA A 177 16.09 -7.22 -0.77
C ALA A 177 14.65 -6.72 -0.66
N GLU A 178 13.67 -7.62 -0.75
CA GLU A 178 12.25 -7.33 -0.58
C GLU A 178 11.92 -6.91 0.85
N GLN A 179 12.55 -7.58 1.84
CA GLN A 179 12.44 -7.21 3.24
C GLN A 179 12.98 -5.79 3.49
N ALA A 180 14.15 -5.47 2.95
CA ALA A 180 14.78 -4.16 3.12
C ALA A 180 13.94 -3.05 2.48
N ASN A 181 13.38 -3.29 1.30
CA ASN A 181 12.69 -2.25 0.52
C ASN A 181 11.19 -2.18 0.82
N PHE A 182 10.49 -3.32 0.95
CA PHE A 182 9.03 -3.36 0.90
C PHE A 182 8.35 -3.95 2.15
N LEU A 183 9.12 -4.31 3.18
CA LEU A 183 8.53 -4.71 4.46
C LEU A 183 8.23 -3.48 5.32
N SER A 184 7.03 -3.44 5.87
CA SER A 184 6.60 -2.47 6.88
C SER A 184 5.97 -3.19 8.09
N THR A 185 5.45 -2.43 9.04
CA THR A 185 4.66 -2.99 10.16
C THR A 185 3.36 -3.62 9.68
N ASP A 186 2.75 -3.07 8.62
CA ASP A 186 1.40 -3.40 8.20
C ASP A 186 1.33 -4.14 6.86
N PHE A 187 2.38 -4.07 6.04
CA PHE A 187 2.40 -4.65 4.69
C PHE A 187 3.71 -5.37 4.39
N MET A 188 3.63 -6.35 3.50
CA MET A 188 4.77 -7.12 3.01
C MET A 188 4.63 -7.40 1.50
N HIS A 189 5.77 -7.55 0.81
CA HIS A 189 5.81 -7.93 -0.60
C HIS A 189 5.09 -9.25 -0.84
N VAL A 190 4.36 -9.34 -1.96
CA VAL A 190 3.78 -10.58 -2.46
C VAL A 190 4.48 -11.01 -3.76
N SER A 191 4.93 -12.26 -3.81
CA SER A 191 5.59 -12.81 -5.00
C SER A 191 4.65 -12.81 -6.20
N THR A 192 5.14 -12.35 -7.34
CA THR A 192 4.42 -12.40 -8.63
C THR A 192 4.78 -13.66 -9.44
N GLU A 193 5.76 -14.41 -8.98
CA GLU A 193 6.24 -15.59 -9.69
C GLU A 193 5.41 -16.85 -9.32
N SER A 194 5.10 -17.66 -10.33
CA SER A 194 4.59 -19.01 -10.10
C SER A 194 5.68 -19.85 -9.43
N THR A 195 5.35 -20.51 -8.34
CA THR A 195 6.31 -21.26 -7.57
C THR A 195 6.29 -22.75 -7.92
N ASP A 196 7.43 -23.44 -7.76
CA ASP A 196 7.51 -24.90 -7.84
C ASP A 196 6.69 -25.60 -6.73
N TYR A 197 6.03 -24.82 -5.90
CA TYR A 197 5.24 -25.28 -4.75
C TYR A 197 3.73 -25.32 -5.03
N SER A 198 3.27 -25.11 -6.27
CA SER A 198 1.85 -25.17 -6.61
C SER A 198 1.25 -26.55 -6.34
N THR A 199 -0.05 -26.54 -5.97
CA THR A 199 -0.85 -27.77 -5.79
C THR A 199 -1.80 -27.99 -6.98
N VAL A 200 -2.66 -29.00 -6.87
CA VAL A 200 -3.65 -29.29 -7.92
C VAL A 200 -4.86 -28.38 -7.77
N GLY A 201 -5.27 -27.74 -8.86
CA GLY A 201 -6.44 -26.85 -8.88
C GLY A 201 -7.75 -27.57 -8.68
N GLY A 202 -8.64 -26.98 -7.89
CA GLY A 202 -9.94 -27.54 -7.58
C GLY A 202 -9.85 -28.86 -6.81
N ALA A 203 -8.81 -29.06 -6.00
CA ALA A 203 -8.68 -30.17 -5.07
C ALA A 203 -9.50 -29.92 -3.80
N ILE A 204 -10.08 -30.94 -3.22
CA ILE A 204 -10.80 -30.86 -1.95
C ILE A 204 -9.80 -31.12 -0.82
N GLU A 205 -9.40 -30.09 -0.09
CA GLU A 205 -8.30 -30.14 0.86
C GLU A 205 -8.74 -30.18 2.32
N ASN A 206 -9.96 -29.68 2.59
CA ASN A 206 -10.56 -29.72 3.91
C ASN A 206 -12.07 -29.98 3.82
N VAL A 207 -12.68 -30.39 4.93
CA VAL A 207 -14.10 -30.63 5.04
C VAL A 207 -14.59 -30.25 6.44
N LYS A 208 -15.71 -29.58 6.53
CA LYS A 208 -16.36 -29.25 7.81
C LYS A 208 -17.75 -29.88 7.84
N VAL A 209 -18.13 -30.46 8.97
CA VAL A 209 -19.50 -30.92 9.21
C VAL A 209 -20.18 -29.86 10.06
N THR A 210 -20.98 -29.02 9.40
CA THR A 210 -21.72 -27.92 10.04
C THR A 210 -22.98 -28.43 10.72
N ALA A 211 -23.61 -29.47 10.17
CA ALA A 211 -24.71 -30.19 10.81
C ALA A 211 -24.60 -31.70 10.52
N GLY A 212 -24.63 -32.51 11.56
CA GLY A 212 -24.55 -33.96 11.41
C GLY A 212 -25.79 -34.61 10.85
N GLY A 213 -26.93 -33.89 10.82
CA GLY A 213 -28.24 -34.45 10.40
C GLY A 213 -28.80 -35.44 11.40
N ALA A 214 -29.71 -36.29 10.93
CA ALA A 214 -30.42 -37.30 11.73
C ALA A 214 -30.85 -38.51 10.90
N SER A 215 -31.39 -39.54 11.60
CA SER A 215 -32.04 -40.71 11.00
C SER A 215 -31.13 -41.55 10.10
N GLY A 216 -29.83 -41.36 10.12
CA GLY A 216 -28.88 -42.16 9.36
C GLY A 216 -28.64 -43.55 9.93
N THR A 217 -28.23 -44.48 9.08
CA THR A 217 -27.75 -45.81 9.53
C THR A 217 -26.32 -45.67 10.03
N ASN A 218 -26.08 -46.07 11.27
CA ASN A 218 -24.72 -46.03 11.86
C ASN A 218 -23.75 -46.93 11.08
N GLY A 219 -22.55 -46.43 10.83
CA GLY A 219 -21.51 -47.19 10.11
C GLY A 219 -20.37 -46.30 9.63
N SER A 220 -19.32 -46.93 9.10
CA SER A 220 -18.25 -46.27 8.39
C SER A 220 -18.39 -46.52 6.90
N TYR A 221 -18.64 -45.48 6.13
CA TYR A 221 -18.86 -45.49 4.68
C TYR A 221 -17.55 -45.07 4.01
N THR A 222 -16.81 -46.05 3.46
CA THR A 222 -15.49 -45.82 2.86
C THR A 222 -15.61 -45.61 1.35
N SER A 223 -14.63 -44.85 0.77
CA SER A 223 -14.60 -44.59 -0.68
C SER A 223 -15.87 -43.91 -1.22
N VAL A 224 -16.59 -43.14 -0.39
CA VAL A 224 -17.73 -42.40 -0.82
C VAL A 224 -17.31 -41.41 -1.93
N VAL A 225 -18.08 -41.40 -3.03
CA VAL A 225 -17.82 -40.51 -4.16
C VAL A 225 -18.17 -39.10 -3.79
N ILE A 226 -17.22 -38.19 -3.89
CA ILE A 226 -17.51 -36.72 -3.85
C ILE A 226 -17.96 -36.34 -5.25
N ARG A 227 -19.15 -35.77 -5.33
CA ARG A 227 -19.82 -35.32 -6.56
C ARG A 227 -19.73 -33.85 -6.73
N GLY A 228 -19.70 -33.40 -7.97
CA GLY A 228 -19.58 -32.00 -8.38
C GLY A 228 -19.21 -31.96 -9.85
N ASP A 229 -18.63 -30.87 -10.27
CA ASP A 229 -18.10 -30.69 -11.63
C ASP A 229 -16.66 -31.22 -11.82
N GLY A 230 -15.95 -31.49 -10.71
CA GLY A 230 -14.63 -32.11 -10.71
C GLY A 230 -14.66 -33.62 -10.76
N THR A 231 -13.48 -34.27 -10.65
CA THR A 231 -13.33 -35.74 -10.77
C THR A 231 -12.40 -36.32 -9.72
N GLY A 232 -12.64 -37.56 -9.38
CA GLY A 232 -11.72 -38.43 -8.61
C GLY A 232 -11.77 -38.26 -7.08
N GLY A 233 -12.52 -37.26 -6.56
CA GLY A 233 -12.65 -37.06 -5.13
C GLY A 233 -13.32 -38.21 -4.40
N ARG A 234 -12.77 -38.59 -3.24
CA ARG A 234 -13.30 -39.65 -2.36
C ARG A 234 -13.15 -39.23 -0.90
N CYS A 235 -14.10 -39.66 -0.08
CA CYS A 235 -14.03 -39.49 1.36
C CYS A 235 -14.49 -40.76 2.11
N THR A 236 -14.18 -40.82 3.38
CA THR A 236 -14.77 -41.71 4.35
C THR A 236 -15.71 -40.90 5.26
N VAL A 237 -16.96 -41.36 5.39
CA VAL A 237 -17.97 -40.75 6.26
C VAL A 237 -18.31 -41.71 7.40
N VAL A 238 -18.23 -41.24 8.63
CA VAL A 238 -18.66 -42.00 9.81
C VAL A 238 -19.98 -41.44 10.30
N VAL A 239 -20.98 -42.36 10.38
CA VAL A 239 -22.28 -42.06 10.97
C VAL A 239 -22.35 -42.74 12.33
N GLY A 240 -22.53 -41.94 13.37
CA GLY A 240 -22.68 -42.37 14.75
C GLY A 240 -23.88 -41.69 15.40
N ALA A 241 -24.63 -42.39 16.27
CA ALA A 241 -25.85 -41.86 16.86
C ALA A 241 -26.86 -41.32 15.82
N ASN A 242 -26.96 -41.96 14.66
CA ASN A 242 -27.83 -41.62 13.52
C ASN A 242 -27.50 -40.29 12.80
N ALA A 243 -26.34 -39.70 13.05
CA ALA A 243 -25.89 -38.46 12.47
C ALA A 243 -24.45 -38.62 11.91
N VAL A 244 -24.03 -37.80 10.96
CA VAL A 244 -22.63 -37.74 10.52
C VAL A 244 -21.78 -37.21 11.70
N SER A 245 -20.81 -38.00 12.11
CA SER A 245 -19.90 -37.68 13.21
C SER A 245 -18.53 -37.20 12.72
N SER A 246 -18.06 -37.67 11.56
CA SER A 246 -16.85 -37.19 10.93
C SER A 246 -16.81 -37.51 9.45
N VAL A 247 -16.05 -36.68 8.72
CA VAL A 247 -15.73 -36.88 7.30
C VAL A 247 -14.22 -36.72 7.15
N THR A 248 -13.60 -37.66 6.40
CA THR A 248 -12.17 -37.63 6.12
C THR A 248 -11.94 -37.74 4.61
N ILE A 249 -11.27 -36.75 4.01
CA ILE A 249 -10.91 -36.78 2.60
C ILE A 249 -9.83 -37.88 2.41
N THR A 250 -10.11 -38.86 1.53
CA THR A 250 -9.17 -39.94 1.20
C THR A 250 -8.47 -39.74 -0.14
N THR A 251 -9.13 -39.00 -1.04
CA THR A 251 -8.58 -38.55 -2.32
C THR A 251 -9.15 -37.20 -2.63
N ALA A 252 -8.31 -36.20 -2.79
CA ALA A 252 -8.72 -34.82 -2.98
C ALA A 252 -9.44 -34.55 -4.33
N GLY A 253 -9.15 -35.36 -5.35
CA GLY A 253 -9.65 -35.12 -6.71
C GLY A 253 -9.09 -33.85 -7.35
N THR A 254 -9.72 -33.40 -8.42
CA THR A 254 -9.28 -32.20 -9.16
C THR A 254 -10.44 -31.56 -9.94
N GLY A 255 -10.33 -30.25 -10.21
CA GLY A 255 -11.24 -29.52 -11.09
C GLY A 255 -12.61 -29.21 -10.48
N TYR A 256 -12.79 -29.33 -9.16
CA TYR A 256 -14.01 -28.96 -8.48
C TYR A 256 -14.13 -27.45 -8.34
N THR A 257 -15.37 -26.94 -8.56
CA THR A 257 -15.79 -25.61 -8.12
C THR A 257 -16.92 -25.71 -7.08
N PHE A 258 -17.61 -26.83 -7.03
CA PHE A 258 -18.52 -27.19 -5.95
C PHE A 258 -18.44 -28.71 -5.70
N ALA A 259 -18.78 -29.14 -4.48
CA ALA A 259 -18.68 -30.53 -4.09
C ALA A 259 -19.77 -30.92 -3.09
N SER A 260 -20.24 -32.17 -3.18
CA SER A 260 -21.26 -32.74 -2.28
C SER A 260 -21.15 -34.25 -2.20
N VAL A 261 -21.87 -34.88 -1.28
CA VAL A 261 -22.09 -36.33 -1.21
C VAL A 261 -23.57 -36.64 -1.20
N LEU A 262 -23.97 -37.79 -1.75
CA LEU A 262 -25.38 -38.20 -1.68
C LEU A 262 -25.68 -38.85 -0.32
N ALA A 263 -26.80 -38.46 0.26
CA ALA A 263 -27.30 -39.06 1.50
C ALA A 263 -27.41 -40.59 1.41
N SER A 264 -27.77 -41.17 0.25
CA SER A 264 -27.82 -42.63 0.03
C SER A 264 -26.51 -43.31 0.17
N ASP A 265 -25.40 -42.63 -0.12
CA ASP A 265 -24.04 -43.17 -0.07
C ASP A 265 -23.44 -43.11 1.36
N ILE A 266 -24.13 -42.46 2.29
CA ILE A 266 -23.71 -42.23 3.68
C ILE A 266 -24.78 -42.63 4.71
N GLY A 267 -25.46 -43.74 4.44
CA GLY A 267 -26.48 -44.31 5.35
C GLY A 267 -27.80 -43.59 5.38
N SER A 268 -28.13 -42.83 4.33
CA SER A 268 -29.38 -42.09 4.17
C SER A 268 -29.67 -41.07 5.29
N VAL A 269 -28.60 -40.42 5.78
CA VAL A 269 -28.71 -39.31 6.77
C VAL A 269 -29.56 -38.19 6.19
N VAL A 270 -30.47 -37.63 6.97
CA VAL A 270 -31.33 -36.53 6.58
C VAL A 270 -30.86 -35.25 7.23
N GLY A 271 -30.74 -34.18 6.44
CA GLY A 271 -30.37 -32.85 6.94
C GLY A 271 -28.93 -32.73 7.41
N ALA A 272 -28.01 -33.60 6.94
CA ALA A 272 -26.58 -33.35 7.13
C ALA A 272 -26.12 -32.21 6.24
N ASP A 273 -25.28 -31.34 6.79
CA ASP A 273 -24.63 -30.24 6.10
C ASP A 273 -23.10 -30.44 6.18
N ILE A 274 -22.48 -30.69 5.02
CA ILE A 274 -21.08 -31.06 4.88
C ILE A 274 -20.46 -30.11 3.86
N ASP A 275 -19.63 -29.20 4.33
CA ASP A 275 -18.94 -28.24 3.49
C ASP A 275 -17.59 -28.79 3.05
N PHE A 276 -17.42 -28.97 1.74
CA PHE A 276 -16.15 -29.36 1.13
C PHE A 276 -15.39 -28.10 0.73
N ILE A 277 -14.22 -27.86 1.31
CA ILE A 277 -13.38 -26.70 1.05
C ILE A 277 -12.44 -27.02 -0.11
N ILE A 278 -12.59 -26.23 -1.17
CA ILE A 278 -11.95 -26.46 -2.47
C ILE A 278 -10.80 -25.49 -2.65
N SER A 279 -9.65 -25.97 -3.11
CA SER A 279 -8.49 -25.13 -3.42
C SER A 279 -8.77 -24.15 -4.56
N PRO A 280 -8.02 -23.02 -4.66
CA PRO A 280 -8.23 -22.04 -5.72
C PRO A 280 -8.06 -22.65 -7.12
N PRO A 281 -8.60 -22.02 -8.17
CA PRO A 281 -8.33 -22.40 -9.55
C PRO A 281 -6.82 -22.42 -9.82
N GLY A 282 -6.32 -23.54 -10.39
CA GLY A 282 -4.88 -23.76 -10.57
C GLY A 282 -4.15 -24.33 -9.35
N GLY A 283 -4.77 -24.33 -8.17
CA GLY A 283 -4.18 -24.82 -6.91
C GLY A 283 -3.50 -23.73 -6.09
N HIS A 284 -3.25 -24.03 -4.83
CA HIS A 284 -2.51 -23.14 -3.94
C HIS A 284 -1.10 -22.85 -4.47
N ALA A 285 -0.60 -21.63 -4.25
CA ALA A 285 0.70 -21.13 -4.70
C ALA A 285 0.91 -21.09 -6.23
N THR A 286 -0.14 -21.20 -7.04
CA THR A 286 -0.06 -21.04 -8.49
C THR A 286 -0.12 -19.56 -8.91
N ASP A 287 -1.04 -18.79 -8.34
CA ASP A 287 -1.09 -17.32 -8.44
C ASP A 287 -1.20 -16.76 -7.01
N VAL A 288 -0.04 -16.51 -6.41
CA VAL A 288 0.06 -16.08 -5.03
C VAL A 288 -0.57 -14.69 -4.84
N VAL A 289 -0.45 -13.81 -5.84
CA VAL A 289 -1.08 -12.48 -5.83
C VAL A 289 -2.60 -12.59 -5.75
N ALA A 290 -3.18 -13.42 -6.60
CA ALA A 290 -4.63 -13.61 -6.63
C ALA A 290 -5.15 -14.34 -5.38
N GLU A 291 -4.37 -15.28 -4.86
CA GLU A 291 -4.75 -16.06 -3.69
C GLU A 291 -4.71 -15.24 -2.39
N LEU A 292 -3.67 -14.40 -2.22
CA LEU A 292 -3.48 -13.64 -0.98
C LEU A 292 -4.05 -12.20 -1.02
N GLY A 293 -4.66 -11.80 -2.15
CA GLY A 293 -5.27 -10.48 -2.28
C GLY A 293 -4.28 -9.34 -2.52
N GLY A 294 -3.31 -9.56 -3.42
CA GLY A 294 -2.31 -8.58 -3.81
C GLY A 294 -2.84 -7.47 -4.71
N PHE A 295 -3.80 -6.71 -4.22
CA PHE A 295 -4.36 -5.54 -4.90
C PHE A 295 -3.93 -4.21 -4.25
N TYR A 296 -2.81 -4.22 -3.55
CA TYR A 296 -2.12 -3.04 -3.04
C TYR A 296 -0.81 -2.87 -3.79
N VAL A 297 -0.48 -1.64 -4.15
CA VAL A 297 0.83 -1.28 -4.71
C VAL A 297 1.57 -0.43 -3.69
N MET A 298 2.79 -0.83 -3.36
CA MET A 298 3.70 -0.04 -2.53
C MET A 298 4.78 0.58 -3.41
N THR A 299 4.99 1.88 -3.25
CA THR A 299 6.21 2.56 -3.71
C THR A 299 7.10 2.84 -2.50
N ASN A 300 8.40 2.73 -2.69
CA ASN A 300 9.40 3.00 -1.67
C ASN A 300 10.42 4.01 -2.20
N THR A 301 10.31 5.27 -1.79
CA THR A 301 11.23 6.33 -2.20
C THR A 301 12.16 6.69 -1.06
N ASN A 302 13.46 6.60 -1.32
CA ASN A 302 14.50 6.96 -0.36
C ASN A 302 15.08 8.34 -0.71
N PHE A 303 15.04 9.27 0.23
CA PHE A 303 15.72 10.56 0.12
C PHE A 303 17.03 10.49 0.90
N THR A 304 18.15 10.53 0.20
CA THR A 304 19.47 10.36 0.81
C THR A 304 20.19 11.70 0.88
N GLN A 305 20.33 12.26 2.08
CA GLN A 305 21.02 13.53 2.28
C GLN A 305 20.46 14.64 1.37
N THR A 306 21.33 15.33 0.64
CA THR A 306 20.95 16.44 -0.26
C THR A 306 20.62 15.99 -1.68
N GLU A 307 20.67 14.69 -2.01
CA GLU A 307 20.48 14.20 -3.39
C GLU A 307 21.26 15.05 -4.43
N SER A 308 22.54 15.24 -4.17
CA SER A 308 23.44 16.07 -4.99
C SER A 308 23.16 17.58 -4.96
N GLY A 309 22.36 18.05 -4.03
CA GLY A 309 22.04 19.47 -3.83
C GLY A 309 20.61 19.86 -4.18
N GLU A 310 19.85 18.94 -4.78
CA GLU A 310 18.45 19.19 -5.13
C GLU A 310 17.51 19.18 -3.93
N PHE A 311 17.84 18.40 -2.91
CA PHE A 311 17.03 18.28 -1.70
C PHE A 311 17.66 19.04 -0.54
N ASN A 312 17.05 20.14 -0.13
CA ASN A 312 17.49 20.90 1.03
C ASN A 312 17.33 20.05 2.30
N THR A 313 18.32 20.15 3.18
CA THR A 313 18.30 19.62 4.54
C THR A 313 18.07 20.77 5.53
N ASP A 314 17.82 20.45 6.79
CA ASP A 314 17.52 21.41 7.86
C ASP A 314 16.16 22.13 7.74
N ASN A 315 15.33 21.68 6.79
CA ASN A 315 13.93 22.07 6.68
C ASN A 315 13.03 20.89 7.04
N ASP A 316 11.92 21.19 7.68
CA ASP A 316 10.83 20.23 7.84
C ASP A 316 10.08 20.07 6.51
N PHE A 317 9.48 18.92 6.29
CA PHE A 317 8.39 18.79 5.35
C PHE A 317 7.14 18.21 6.03
N ARG A 318 5.97 18.63 5.57
CA ARG A 318 4.65 18.27 6.13
C ARG A 318 3.69 17.76 5.06
N ARG A 319 4.15 17.69 3.81
CA ARG A 319 3.34 17.23 2.68
C ARG A 319 4.14 16.29 1.82
N VAL A 320 3.45 15.24 1.33
CA VAL A 320 3.95 14.31 0.33
C VAL A 320 2.97 14.31 -0.83
N VAL A 321 3.48 14.39 -2.06
CA VAL A 321 2.66 14.45 -3.27
C VAL A 321 3.20 13.43 -4.28
N LEU A 322 2.31 12.63 -4.87
CA LEU A 322 2.64 11.76 -6.01
C LEU A 322 2.17 12.46 -7.29
N ILE A 323 3.11 12.75 -8.19
CA ILE A 323 2.85 13.46 -9.44
C ILE A 323 3.22 12.56 -10.61
N ARG A 324 2.34 12.46 -11.60
CA ARG A 324 2.58 11.76 -12.87
C ARG A 324 2.86 12.76 -13.97
N ASN A 325 3.88 12.51 -14.77
CA ASN A 325 4.25 13.27 -15.96
C ASN A 325 4.39 14.81 -15.73
N PRO A 326 5.07 15.27 -14.65
CA PRO A 326 5.34 16.69 -14.54
C PRO A 326 6.22 17.15 -15.70
N ILE A 327 6.16 18.44 -15.99
CA ILE A 327 7.03 19.09 -17.00
C ILE A 327 8.26 19.64 -16.28
N ASP A 328 9.42 19.38 -16.83
CA ASP A 328 10.64 20.08 -16.50
C ASP A 328 10.66 21.44 -17.21
N SER A 329 10.76 22.52 -16.48
CA SER A 329 10.71 23.90 -16.99
C SER A 329 11.86 24.22 -17.94
N ASP A 330 13.04 23.64 -17.73
CA ASP A 330 14.23 23.90 -18.54
C ASP A 330 14.13 23.29 -19.92
N SER A 331 13.62 22.07 -20.00
CA SER A 331 13.43 21.36 -21.27
C SER A 331 12.08 21.62 -21.92
N ALA A 332 11.09 22.10 -21.17
CA ALA A 332 9.68 22.23 -21.54
C ALA A 332 9.07 20.90 -22.04
N ALA A 333 9.55 19.77 -21.51
CA ALA A 333 9.11 18.41 -21.80
C ALA A 333 8.79 17.66 -20.52
N THR A 334 8.14 16.49 -20.65
CA THR A 334 7.95 15.61 -19.50
C THR A 334 9.28 15.33 -18.81
N ALA A 335 9.34 15.57 -17.51
CA ALA A 335 10.55 15.41 -16.70
C ALA A 335 11.06 13.97 -16.73
N THR A 336 12.36 13.82 -16.89
CA THR A 336 13.06 12.52 -16.90
C THR A 336 14.19 12.43 -15.88
N GLU A 337 14.59 13.57 -15.33
CA GLU A 337 15.66 13.68 -14.33
C GLU A 337 15.35 12.84 -13.09
N SER A 338 16.39 12.43 -12.37
CA SER A 338 16.23 11.64 -11.15
C SER A 338 15.64 12.45 -9.99
N THR A 339 15.96 13.75 -9.97
CA THR A 339 15.50 14.71 -8.96
C THR A 339 15.15 16.02 -9.66
N LEU A 340 14.24 16.79 -9.06
CA LEU A 340 13.83 18.12 -9.51
C LEU A 340 13.81 19.07 -8.32
N ASP A 341 14.41 20.26 -8.48
CA ASP A 341 14.22 21.37 -7.56
C ASP A 341 12.86 22.02 -7.79
N CYS A 342 12.09 22.16 -6.73
CA CYS A 342 10.78 22.82 -6.78
C CYS A 342 10.81 24.24 -6.23
N THR A 343 12.00 24.77 -5.91
CA THR A 343 12.17 26.09 -5.30
C THR A 343 12.55 27.16 -6.33
N LYS A 344 12.25 28.41 -6.00
CA LYS A 344 12.73 29.59 -6.74
C LYS A 344 14.05 30.05 -6.15
N SER A 345 14.85 30.81 -6.92
CA SER A 345 16.10 31.34 -6.38
C SER A 345 16.37 32.83 -6.67
N ILE A 346 17.19 33.44 -5.81
CA ILE A 346 17.71 34.79 -5.98
C ILE A 346 19.23 34.73 -5.74
N VAL A 347 20.02 35.27 -6.67
CA VAL A 347 21.46 35.49 -6.45
C VAL A 347 21.69 36.94 -6.07
N PHE A 348 22.48 37.18 -5.02
CA PHE A 348 22.77 38.52 -4.54
C PHE A 348 24.16 39.00 -4.94
N SER A 349 24.31 40.32 -5.06
CA SER A 349 25.60 41.01 -5.22
C SER A 349 26.24 41.38 -3.88
N GLY A 350 27.47 41.81 -3.93
CA GLY A 350 28.18 42.42 -2.76
C GLY A 350 28.36 41.44 -1.60
N SER A 351 28.00 41.89 -0.42
CA SER A 351 28.08 41.14 0.83
C SER A 351 26.71 41.08 1.47
N PRO A 352 25.83 40.19 1.01
CA PRO A 352 24.51 40.06 1.61
C PRO A 352 24.63 39.56 3.06
N GLY A 353 23.61 39.84 3.86
CA GLY A 353 23.48 39.25 5.19
C GLY A 353 23.22 37.73 5.09
N THR A 354 23.32 37.02 6.21
CA THR A 354 22.99 35.61 6.29
C THR A 354 21.52 35.45 6.58
N PHE A 355 20.77 34.96 5.60
CA PHE A 355 19.38 34.59 5.76
C PHE A 355 19.28 33.27 6.52
N VAL A 356 18.17 33.04 7.23
CA VAL A 356 17.90 31.83 7.98
C VAL A 356 16.72 31.06 7.38
N ALA A 357 16.77 29.73 7.44
CA ALA A 357 15.68 28.89 6.93
C ALA A 357 14.36 29.22 7.61
N ASP A 358 13.26 29.03 6.88
CA ASP A 358 11.87 29.29 7.29
C ASP A 358 11.52 30.77 7.57
N GLU A 359 12.46 31.70 7.44
CA GLU A 359 12.13 33.10 7.63
C GLU A 359 11.36 33.69 6.44
N LYS A 360 10.42 34.57 6.74
CA LYS A 360 9.73 35.39 5.74
C LYS A 360 10.70 36.39 5.13
N ILE A 361 10.73 36.48 3.80
CA ILE A 361 11.45 37.51 3.05
C ILE A 361 10.48 38.44 2.33
N THR A 362 10.87 39.70 2.22
CA THR A 362 10.06 40.72 1.55
C THR A 362 10.91 41.61 0.66
N GLN A 363 10.35 42.08 -0.45
CA GLN A 363 10.90 43.10 -1.30
C GLN A 363 9.92 44.28 -1.36
N SER A 364 10.27 45.39 -0.72
CA SER A 364 9.31 46.49 -0.49
C SER A 364 8.82 47.17 -1.75
N SER A 365 9.62 47.24 -2.79
CA SER A 365 9.29 47.89 -4.06
C SER A 365 8.28 47.12 -4.89
N SER A 366 8.43 45.80 -4.96
CA SER A 366 7.50 44.92 -5.67
C SER A 366 6.31 44.50 -4.82
N GLY A 367 6.47 44.46 -3.49
CA GLY A 367 5.52 43.84 -2.58
C GLY A 367 5.62 42.32 -2.50
N ALA A 368 6.64 41.73 -3.13
CA ALA A 368 6.87 40.28 -3.13
C ALA A 368 7.15 39.79 -1.71
N VAL A 369 6.59 38.63 -1.41
CA VAL A 369 6.77 37.89 -0.16
C VAL A 369 7.12 36.44 -0.51
N GLY A 370 8.04 35.84 0.26
CA GLY A 370 8.40 34.42 0.15
C GLY A 370 8.91 33.91 1.49
N TYR A 371 9.26 32.64 1.53
CA TYR A 371 9.87 31.97 2.68
C TYR A 371 11.18 31.29 2.27
N VAL A 372 12.21 31.52 3.06
CA VAL A 372 13.55 30.99 2.80
C VAL A 372 13.58 29.49 3.01
N ILE A 373 14.10 28.77 2.05
CA ILE A 373 14.41 27.35 2.17
C ILE A 373 15.87 27.15 2.54
N ASP A 374 16.79 27.79 1.78
CA ASP A 374 18.22 27.74 2.05
C ASP A 374 18.90 29.04 1.61
N TYR A 375 20.03 29.32 2.24
CA TYR A 375 20.95 30.38 1.81
C TYR A 375 22.39 29.90 1.75
N THR A 376 22.88 29.72 0.55
CA THR A 376 24.27 29.31 0.30
C THR A 376 25.18 30.56 0.21
N SER A 377 25.91 30.85 1.27
CA SER A 377 26.74 32.05 1.37
C SER A 377 27.89 32.11 0.33
N GLY A 378 28.44 30.97 -0.09
CA GLY A 378 29.51 30.87 -1.07
C GLY A 378 29.11 31.33 -2.46
N THR A 379 27.93 30.97 -2.92
CA THR A 379 27.33 31.38 -4.21
C THR A 379 26.44 32.61 -4.06
N LYS A 380 26.11 33.00 -2.82
CA LYS A 380 25.14 34.06 -2.47
C LYS A 380 23.75 33.80 -3.03
N THR A 381 23.39 32.52 -3.13
CA THR A 381 22.10 32.06 -3.64
C THR A 381 21.14 31.84 -2.50
N LEU A 382 19.98 32.44 -2.57
CA LEU A 382 18.84 32.23 -1.71
C LEU A 382 17.80 31.38 -2.45
N ARG A 383 17.45 30.21 -1.91
CA ARG A 383 16.32 29.42 -2.38
C ARG A 383 15.08 29.73 -1.55
N TYR A 384 13.91 29.86 -2.19
CA TYR A 384 12.68 30.26 -1.53
C TYR A 384 11.44 29.69 -2.21
N ILE A 385 10.35 29.66 -1.46
CA ILE A 385 9.00 29.36 -1.97
C ILE A 385 8.09 30.58 -1.82
N GLN A 386 7.01 30.60 -2.61
CA GLN A 386 5.99 31.66 -2.56
C GLN A 386 4.59 31.05 -2.49
N PRO A 387 4.11 30.65 -1.29
CA PRO A 387 2.75 30.14 -1.17
C PRO A 387 1.70 31.19 -1.51
N GLN A 388 0.69 30.82 -2.28
CA GLN A 388 -0.41 31.70 -2.69
C GLN A 388 -1.50 31.78 -1.62
N PHE A 389 -1.18 32.38 -0.46
CA PHE A 389 -2.18 32.62 0.57
C PHE A 389 -2.64 34.06 0.56
N ALA A 390 -3.86 34.32 1.02
CA ALA A 390 -4.29 35.68 1.29
C ALA A 390 -3.29 36.38 2.22
N ASN A 391 -2.88 37.60 1.86
CA ASN A 391 -1.89 38.42 2.56
C ASN A 391 -0.43 37.91 2.45
N GLN A 392 -0.10 37.06 1.51
CA GLN A 392 1.24 36.51 1.29
C GLN A 392 1.86 36.98 -0.03
N GLY A 393 1.79 38.29 -0.32
CA GLY A 393 2.42 38.88 -1.52
C GLY A 393 1.64 38.67 -2.81
N ILE A 394 0.33 38.53 -2.73
CA ILE A 394 -0.58 38.56 -3.89
C ILE A 394 -1.01 40.01 -4.22
N ASP A 395 -1.18 40.30 -5.49
CA ASP A 395 -1.70 41.56 -5.98
C ASP A 395 -3.24 41.66 -5.84
N SER A 396 -3.84 42.78 -6.30
CA SER A 396 -5.28 42.95 -6.26
C SER A 396 -6.11 42.01 -7.13
N ASN A 397 -5.44 41.27 -8.01
CA ASN A 397 -6.07 40.26 -8.89
C ASN A 397 -5.91 38.85 -8.32
N GLY A 398 -5.25 38.67 -7.16
CA GLY A 398 -4.94 37.38 -6.58
C GLY A 398 -3.70 36.69 -7.18
N THR A 399 -2.90 37.43 -7.98
CA THR A 399 -1.69 36.87 -8.61
C THR A 399 -0.48 37.07 -7.70
N LEU A 400 0.40 36.06 -7.61
CA LEU A 400 1.65 36.18 -6.89
C LEU A 400 2.51 37.32 -7.43
N THR A 401 2.96 38.19 -6.52
CA THR A 401 3.91 39.24 -6.84
C THR A 401 5.32 38.67 -6.85
N ALA A 402 5.95 38.59 -8.02
CA ALA A 402 7.29 38.06 -8.15
C ALA A 402 8.37 38.97 -7.53
N PHE A 403 9.42 38.42 -6.99
CA PHE A 403 10.65 39.14 -6.71
C PHE A 403 11.28 39.58 -8.03
N THR A 404 11.60 40.87 -8.16
CA THR A 404 12.07 41.44 -9.44
C THR A 404 13.00 42.64 -9.22
N GLY A 405 13.81 42.96 -10.23
CA GLY A 405 14.70 44.12 -10.19
C GLY A 405 15.83 43.96 -9.17
N THR A 406 16.42 45.09 -8.76
CA THR A 406 17.60 45.14 -7.89
C THR A 406 17.31 45.68 -6.49
N ASP A 407 16.03 45.86 -6.16
CA ASP A 407 15.67 46.41 -4.84
C ASP A 407 15.90 45.35 -3.74
N THR A 408 16.28 45.88 -2.60
CA THR A 408 16.70 45.04 -1.46
C THR A 408 15.64 44.06 -1.03
N VAL A 409 16.04 42.81 -0.89
CA VAL A 409 15.29 41.75 -0.20
C VAL A 409 15.70 41.73 1.25
N THR A 410 14.72 41.66 2.16
CA THR A 410 14.93 41.70 3.61
C THR A 410 14.33 40.48 4.29
N GLY A 411 15.12 39.80 5.15
CA GLY A 411 14.68 38.74 6.03
C GLY A 411 14.04 39.28 7.30
N ALA A 412 12.89 38.72 7.70
CA ALA A 412 12.11 39.19 8.82
C ALA A 412 12.73 38.84 10.19
N THR A 413 13.37 37.71 10.31
CA THR A 413 13.96 37.21 11.56
C THR A 413 15.41 37.59 11.69
N SER A 414 16.21 37.29 10.66
CA SER A 414 17.65 37.56 10.63
C SER A 414 17.98 39.05 10.48
N SER A 415 17.05 39.85 9.97
CA SER A 415 17.29 41.23 9.47
C SER A 415 18.36 41.29 8.38
N ALA A 416 18.65 40.14 7.74
CA ALA A 416 19.55 40.05 6.61
C ALA A 416 19.01 40.86 5.44
N THR A 417 19.90 41.47 4.68
CA THR A 417 19.54 42.20 3.46
C THR A 417 20.43 41.78 2.32
N GLY A 418 19.87 41.72 1.11
CA GLY A 418 20.61 41.43 -0.11
C GLY A 418 20.09 42.21 -1.29
N THR A 419 20.99 42.63 -2.18
CA THR A 419 20.63 43.29 -3.45
C THR A 419 20.68 42.22 -4.55
N PRO A 420 19.52 41.87 -5.15
CA PRO A 420 19.46 40.85 -6.21
C PRO A 420 20.27 41.25 -7.46
N THR A 421 20.85 40.25 -8.11
CA THR A 421 21.44 40.33 -9.44
C THR A 421 20.70 39.45 -10.44
N THR A 422 20.20 38.32 -9.98
CA THR A 422 19.47 37.36 -10.79
C THR A 422 18.27 36.83 -10.00
N HIS A 423 17.18 36.65 -10.68
CA HIS A 423 15.99 35.99 -10.17
C HIS A 423 15.72 34.79 -11.06
N ASP A 424 15.63 33.61 -10.47
CA ASP A 424 15.03 32.45 -11.08
C ASP A 424 13.67 32.21 -10.43
N THR A 425 12.63 32.50 -11.17
CA THR A 425 11.24 32.42 -10.70
C THR A 425 10.51 31.18 -11.22
N THR A 426 11.24 30.34 -11.96
CA THR A 426 10.69 29.15 -12.61
C THR A 426 11.38 27.92 -12.02
N PRO A 427 10.78 27.22 -11.06
CA PRO A 427 11.32 25.96 -10.55
C PRO A 427 11.50 24.94 -11.66
N GLU A 428 12.42 23.99 -11.52
CA GLU A 428 12.61 22.89 -12.50
C GLU A 428 11.31 22.10 -12.68
N LEU A 429 10.61 21.76 -11.59
CA LEU A 429 9.25 21.24 -11.69
C LEU A 429 8.29 22.37 -12.02
N GLN A 430 7.77 22.38 -13.24
CA GLN A 430 6.81 23.41 -13.67
C GLN A 430 5.51 23.29 -12.87
N HIS A 431 5.08 24.39 -12.25
CA HIS A 431 3.80 24.45 -11.55
C HIS A 431 2.62 24.11 -12.48
N ASP A 432 1.61 23.47 -11.91
CA ASP A 432 0.38 23.09 -12.60
C ASP A 432 0.61 22.17 -13.80
N SER A 433 1.70 21.39 -13.79
CA SER A 433 2.01 20.44 -14.83
C SER A 433 1.92 18.99 -14.33
N GLY A 434 1.56 18.08 -15.24
CA GLY A 434 1.32 16.69 -14.88
C GLY A 434 0.01 16.48 -14.10
N ASP A 435 -0.16 15.27 -13.58
CA ASP A 435 -1.35 14.87 -12.84
C ASP A 435 -0.96 14.57 -11.39
N ILE A 436 -1.53 15.26 -10.43
CA ILE A 436 -1.40 14.90 -9.02
C ILE A 436 -2.32 13.72 -8.73
N LEU A 437 -1.73 12.60 -8.32
CA LEU A 437 -2.45 11.35 -8.03
C LEU A 437 -2.72 11.14 -6.53
N TYR A 438 -1.91 11.77 -5.67
CA TYR A 438 -2.04 11.62 -4.23
C TYR A 438 -1.43 12.81 -3.50
N ILE A 439 -2.11 13.28 -2.47
CA ILE A 439 -1.62 14.31 -1.55
C ILE A 439 -1.85 13.83 -0.13
N GLU A 440 -0.80 13.87 0.68
CA GLU A 440 -0.87 13.60 2.11
C GLU A 440 -0.30 14.77 2.90
N ASN A 441 -1.08 15.29 3.84
CA ASN A 441 -0.57 16.18 4.89
C ASN A 441 -0.23 15.33 6.12
N ARG A 442 0.95 15.58 6.70
CA ARG A 442 1.48 14.78 7.80
C ARG A 442 2.12 15.66 8.88
N LYS A 443 2.39 15.07 10.03
CA LYS A 443 3.21 15.72 11.06
C LYS A 443 4.58 16.06 10.49
N PRO A 444 5.24 17.13 10.98
CA PRO A 444 6.54 17.54 10.46
C PRO A 444 7.56 16.41 10.54
N VAL A 445 8.30 16.25 9.47
CA VAL A 445 9.46 15.39 9.37
C VAL A 445 10.67 16.29 9.13
N THR A 446 11.55 16.35 10.12
CA THR A 446 12.79 17.13 10.03
C THR A 446 13.83 16.33 9.26
N ARG A 447 14.45 16.96 8.26
CA ARG A 447 15.55 16.39 7.51
C ARG A 447 16.88 16.89 8.08
N ALA A 448 17.90 16.04 8.05
CA ALA A 448 19.26 16.38 8.41
C ALA A 448 20.24 15.85 7.36
N SER A 449 21.40 16.50 7.26
CA SER A 449 22.40 16.21 6.22
C SER A 449 23.03 14.82 6.30
N ASP A 450 22.83 14.11 7.41
CA ASP A 450 23.35 12.74 7.65
C ASP A 450 22.24 11.69 7.70
N GLN A 451 21.01 12.06 7.37
CA GLN A 451 19.84 11.17 7.39
C GLN A 451 19.47 10.65 6.01
N THR A 452 18.74 9.55 6.02
CA THR A 452 17.99 9.02 4.88
C THR A 452 16.54 8.83 5.32
N GLU A 453 15.61 9.46 4.64
CA GLU A 453 14.19 9.26 4.82
C GLU A 453 13.70 8.22 3.84
N ASN A 454 12.88 7.30 4.33
CA ASN A 454 12.25 6.26 3.55
C ASN A 454 10.74 6.48 3.56
N VAL A 455 10.20 6.89 2.43
CA VAL A 455 8.77 7.13 2.27
C VAL A 455 8.14 5.96 1.52
N LYS A 456 7.30 5.20 2.22
CA LYS A 456 6.51 4.10 1.65
C LYS A 456 5.07 4.56 1.46
N LEU A 457 4.66 4.69 0.21
CA LEU A 457 3.28 5.00 -0.16
C LEU A 457 2.60 3.70 -0.58
N ILE A 458 1.40 3.44 -0.04
CA ILE A 458 0.61 2.25 -0.35
C ILE A 458 -0.72 2.69 -0.91
N VAL A 459 -1.02 2.22 -2.11
CA VAL A 459 -2.28 2.49 -2.83
C VAL A 459 -3.08 1.20 -2.90
N GLU A 460 -4.34 1.25 -2.45
CA GLU A 460 -5.31 0.15 -2.55
C GLU A 460 -6.19 0.35 -3.79
N PHE A 461 -6.48 -0.76 -4.52
CA PHE A 461 -7.31 -0.79 -5.72
C PHE A 461 -8.60 -1.56 -5.52
#